data_51119a2fe4a32fda86112f1403d777be
#
_entry.id   51119a2fe4a32fda86112f1403d777be
#
_cell.length_a   1.000
_cell.length_b   1.000
_cell.length_c   1.000
_cell.angle_alpha   90.00
_cell.angle_beta   90.00
_cell.angle_gamma   90.00
#
_symmetry.space_group_name_H-M   'P 1'
#
loop_
_entity.id
_entity.type
_entity.pdbx_description
1 polymer ?
#
loop_
_entity_poly.entity_id
_entity_poly.type
_entity_poly.pdbx_seq_one_letter_code
_entity_poly.pdbx_strand_id
1 'polypeptide(L)'
;MLLIFSSQPFYTKYVCLPTADHPVPSEIRNNPRFWPYFKDALGALDGTHIHSAPPIYERPANRNRKGFISQNCLFACSFGFKFVYAYTGWEGSANDARVYEDALSNGLDIPHGKYYLADAGYPSCNELLIPYRGKRYHLAEWGRANIRYLG
;
A
#
# COMPACT_ATOMS: atom_id res chain seq x y z
N MET A 1 -1.56 -26.33 5.77
CA MET A 1 -1.26 -25.00 6.34
C MET A 1 -1.82 -23.85 5.48
N LEU A 2 -1.61 -23.82 4.16
CA LEU A 2 -2.18 -22.79 3.26
C LEU A 2 -3.72 -22.65 3.36
N LEU A 3 -4.46 -23.74 3.50
CA LEU A 3 -5.94 -23.73 3.62
C LEU A 3 -6.46 -22.99 4.87
N ILE A 4 -5.67 -22.91 5.94
CA ILE A 4 -6.05 -22.18 7.15
C ILE A 4 -5.95 -20.67 6.91
N PHE A 5 -4.90 -20.21 6.25
CA PHE A 5 -4.68 -18.79 5.95
C PHE A 5 -5.69 -18.21 4.94
N SER A 6 -6.21 -19.05 4.04
CA SER A 6 -7.26 -18.67 3.08
C SER A 6 -8.67 -18.89 3.63
N SER A 7 -8.82 -19.40 4.86
CA SER A 7 -10.14 -19.58 5.45
C SER A 7 -10.76 -18.25 5.87
N GLN A 8 -12.05 -18.09 5.59
CA GLN A 8 -12.82 -16.88 5.96
C GLN A 8 -12.65 -16.50 7.44
N PRO A 9 -12.75 -17.43 8.43
CA PRO A 9 -12.58 -17.08 9.84
C PRO A 9 -11.19 -16.54 10.19
N PHE A 10 -10.13 -17.07 9.56
CA PHE A 10 -8.78 -16.55 9.77
C PHE A 10 -8.63 -15.15 9.22
N TYR A 11 -9.03 -14.93 7.97
CA TYR A 11 -8.96 -13.64 7.31
C TYR A 11 -9.70 -12.57 8.11
N THR A 12 -10.96 -12.81 8.44
CA THR A 12 -11.81 -11.88 9.20
C THR A 12 -11.23 -11.52 10.58
N LYS A 13 -10.49 -12.45 11.20
CA LYS A 13 -9.90 -12.21 12.52
C LYS A 13 -8.59 -11.44 12.49
N TYR A 14 -7.75 -11.65 11.46
CA TYR A 14 -6.37 -11.18 11.45
C TYR A 14 -6.09 -10.10 10.40
N VAL A 15 -6.93 -9.98 9.37
CA VAL A 15 -6.82 -8.95 8.33
C VAL A 15 -7.99 -7.99 8.53
N CYS A 16 -7.80 -7.03 9.45
CA CYS A 16 -8.83 -6.07 9.83
C CYS A 16 -8.33 -4.66 9.61
N LEU A 17 -9.14 -3.86 8.90
CA LEU A 17 -8.88 -2.44 8.74
C LEU A 17 -8.97 -1.71 10.09
N PRO A 18 -8.10 -0.72 10.33
CA PRO A 18 -8.17 0.11 11.52
C PRO A 18 -9.41 1.01 11.47
N THR A 19 -10.03 1.21 12.62
CA THR A 19 -11.17 2.12 12.80
C THR A 19 -10.70 3.57 13.04
N ALA A 20 -11.62 4.54 13.06
CA ALA A 20 -11.32 5.94 13.35
C ALA A 20 -10.65 6.15 14.72
N ASP A 21 -11.04 5.34 15.70
CA ASP A 21 -10.53 5.39 17.09
C ASP A 21 -9.25 4.57 17.29
N HIS A 22 -8.68 4.02 16.19
CA HIS A 22 -7.45 3.25 16.29
C HIS A 22 -6.32 4.11 16.88
N PRO A 23 -5.63 3.65 17.94
CA PRO A 23 -4.60 4.45 18.59
C PRO A 23 -3.43 4.74 17.64
N VAL A 24 -2.79 5.89 17.83
CA VAL A 24 -1.59 6.22 17.06
C VAL A 24 -0.54 5.15 17.26
N PRO A 25 0.00 4.56 16.19
CA PRO A 25 1.03 3.52 16.28
C PRO A 25 2.25 3.97 17.09
N SER A 26 2.80 3.06 17.89
CA SER A 26 4.00 3.35 18.72
C SER A 26 5.20 3.78 17.89
N GLU A 27 5.33 3.26 16.68
CA GLU A 27 6.36 3.58 15.70
C GLU A 27 6.33 5.06 15.29
N ILE A 28 5.14 5.66 15.28
CA ILE A 28 4.94 7.10 15.04
C ILE A 28 5.08 7.88 16.33
N ARG A 29 4.35 7.49 17.39
CA ARG A 29 4.28 8.24 18.64
C ARG A 29 5.65 8.41 19.31
N ASN A 30 6.46 7.37 19.28
CA ASN A 30 7.76 7.33 19.99
C ASN A 30 8.92 7.87 19.14
N ASN A 31 8.64 8.30 17.90
CA ASN A 31 9.68 8.83 17.01
C ASN A 31 9.48 10.33 16.78
N PRO A 32 10.35 11.22 17.30
CA PRO A 32 10.20 12.67 17.17
C PRO A 32 10.32 13.18 15.72
N ARG A 33 10.83 12.37 14.79
CA ARG A 33 10.86 12.70 13.35
C ARG A 33 9.50 12.51 12.69
N PHE A 34 8.65 11.65 13.26
CA PHE A 34 7.34 11.32 12.71
C PHE A 34 6.21 11.97 13.50
N TRP A 35 6.37 12.11 14.79
CA TRP A 35 5.42 12.80 15.66
C TRP A 35 5.62 14.32 15.62
N PRO A 36 4.57 15.14 15.51
CA PRO A 36 3.13 14.79 15.35
C PRO A 36 2.69 14.67 13.89
N TYR A 37 3.59 14.77 12.92
CA TYR A 37 3.28 14.95 11.50
C TYR A 37 2.50 13.77 10.89
N PHE A 38 2.79 12.55 11.33
CA PHE A 38 2.15 11.33 10.83
C PHE A 38 1.15 10.71 11.82
N LYS A 39 0.62 11.50 12.77
CA LYS A 39 -0.31 11.00 13.80
C LYS A 39 -1.57 10.34 13.25
N ASP A 40 -2.00 10.75 12.05
CA ASP A 40 -3.19 10.25 11.38
C ASP A 40 -2.89 9.19 10.30
N ALA A 41 -1.63 8.81 10.14
CA ALA A 41 -1.23 7.72 9.24
C ALA A 41 -1.58 6.36 9.84
N LEU A 42 -2.25 5.50 9.06
CA LEU A 42 -2.64 4.14 9.45
C LEU A 42 -1.58 3.10 9.13
N GLY A 43 -0.77 3.35 8.10
CA GLY A 43 0.21 2.41 7.60
C GLY A 43 0.65 2.77 6.18
N ALA A 44 0.99 1.76 5.40
CA ALA A 44 1.36 1.88 4.00
C ALA A 44 0.46 1.02 3.12
N LEU A 45 0.24 1.47 1.88
CA LEU A 45 -0.55 0.80 0.86
C LEU A 45 0.29 0.71 -0.41
N ASP A 46 0.35 -0.50 -1.00
CA ASP A 46 1.12 -0.72 -2.22
C ASP A 46 0.55 -1.86 -3.06
N GLY A 47 0.79 -1.77 -4.39
CA GLY A 47 0.47 -2.80 -5.36
C GLY A 47 1.62 -3.76 -5.58
N THR A 48 1.33 -5.04 -5.70
CA THR A 48 2.35 -6.03 -6.04
C THR A 48 1.86 -7.01 -7.09
N HIS A 49 2.79 -7.42 -7.97
CA HIS A 49 2.51 -8.41 -8.99
C HIS A 49 2.88 -9.81 -8.51
N ILE A 50 1.88 -10.67 -8.38
CA ILE A 50 2.07 -12.09 -8.05
C ILE A 50 1.96 -12.90 -9.33
N HIS A 51 2.95 -13.76 -9.59
CA HIS A 51 2.93 -14.65 -10.76
C HIS A 51 1.65 -15.49 -10.77
N SER A 52 1.00 -15.57 -11.92
CA SER A 52 -0.22 -16.34 -12.12
C SER A 52 -0.15 -17.20 -13.39
N ALA A 53 -0.99 -18.20 -13.47
CA ALA A 53 -1.08 -19.11 -14.62
C ALA A 53 -2.53 -19.16 -15.14
N PRO A 54 -3.07 -18.05 -15.67
CA PRO A 54 -4.41 -18.02 -16.20
C PRO A 54 -4.52 -18.82 -17.51
N PRO A 55 -5.73 -19.15 -17.97
CA PRO A 55 -5.99 -19.73 -19.29
C PRO A 55 -5.32 -18.90 -20.40
N ILE A 56 -5.02 -19.55 -21.55
CA ILE A 56 -4.25 -18.92 -22.64
C ILE A 56 -4.91 -17.64 -23.14
N TYR A 57 -6.23 -17.61 -23.23
CA TYR A 57 -6.99 -16.45 -23.73
C TYR A 57 -6.97 -15.24 -22.77
N GLU A 58 -6.67 -15.42 -21.49
CA GLU A 58 -6.54 -14.34 -20.50
C GLU A 58 -5.10 -13.83 -20.34
N ARG A 59 -4.09 -14.57 -20.84
CA ARG A 59 -2.68 -14.21 -20.69
C ARG A 59 -2.31 -12.82 -21.21
N PRO A 60 -2.88 -12.32 -22.33
CA PRO A 60 -2.57 -10.96 -22.79
C PRO A 60 -2.91 -9.89 -21.78
N ALA A 61 -4.09 -9.94 -21.15
CA ALA A 61 -4.53 -9.01 -20.11
C ALA A 61 -3.69 -9.15 -18.82
N ASN A 62 -3.26 -10.37 -18.50
CA ASN A 62 -2.44 -10.64 -17.31
C ASN A 62 -0.94 -10.34 -17.48
N ARG A 63 -0.52 -9.84 -18.65
CA ARG A 63 0.88 -9.46 -18.88
C ARG A 63 1.16 -8.07 -18.32
N ASN A 64 2.01 -8.01 -17.31
CA ASN A 64 2.42 -6.75 -16.70
C ASN A 64 3.47 -5.98 -17.53
N ARG A 65 3.81 -4.76 -17.10
CA ARG A 65 4.80 -3.90 -17.78
C ARG A 65 6.20 -4.50 -17.89
N LYS A 66 6.55 -5.47 -17.03
CA LYS A 66 7.82 -6.20 -17.06
C LYS A 66 7.76 -7.41 -17.97
N GLY A 67 6.63 -7.70 -18.62
CA GLY A 67 6.44 -8.74 -19.62
C GLY A 67 6.10 -10.14 -19.08
N PHE A 68 5.92 -10.34 -17.78
CA PHE A 68 5.50 -11.62 -17.23
C PHE A 68 4.00 -11.65 -16.86
N ILE A 69 3.45 -12.86 -16.79
CA ILE A 69 2.05 -13.09 -16.47
C ILE A 69 1.85 -13.03 -14.96
N SER A 70 0.97 -12.13 -14.50
CA SER A 70 0.76 -11.88 -13.09
C SER A 70 -0.66 -11.40 -12.80
N GLN A 71 -1.06 -11.48 -11.56
CA GLN A 71 -2.15 -10.69 -10.99
C GLN A 71 -1.57 -9.44 -10.32
N ASN A 72 -2.26 -8.31 -10.44
CA ASN A 72 -2.01 -7.15 -9.62
C ASN A 72 -2.83 -7.27 -8.33
N CYS A 73 -2.17 -7.17 -7.19
CA CYS A 73 -2.77 -7.32 -5.87
C CYS A 73 -2.43 -6.08 -5.03
N LEU A 74 -3.45 -5.49 -4.41
CA LEU A 74 -3.29 -4.36 -3.50
C LEU A 74 -3.24 -4.84 -2.06
N PHE A 75 -2.25 -4.36 -1.32
CA PHE A 75 -2.13 -4.65 0.10
C PHE A 75 -2.01 -3.37 0.91
N ALA A 76 -2.65 -3.36 2.08
CA ALA A 76 -2.36 -2.37 3.11
C ALA A 76 -1.75 -3.06 4.33
N CYS A 77 -0.71 -2.46 4.90
CA CYS A 77 -0.06 -2.93 6.11
C CYS A 77 0.06 -1.81 7.16
N SER A 78 -0.05 -2.18 8.43
CA SER A 78 0.22 -1.28 9.55
C SER A 78 1.72 -1.04 9.71
N PHE A 79 2.13 -0.04 10.50
CA PHE A 79 3.54 0.21 10.85
C PHE A 79 4.18 -0.93 11.65
N GLY A 80 3.38 -1.78 12.28
CA GLY A 80 3.83 -3.04 12.91
C GLY A 80 3.96 -4.21 11.93
N PHE A 81 4.00 -3.97 10.62
CA PHE A 81 4.16 -4.95 9.53
C PHE A 81 3.08 -6.05 9.51
N LYS A 82 1.86 -5.71 9.90
CA LYS A 82 0.70 -6.62 9.79
C LYS A 82 -0.13 -6.21 8.59
N PHE A 83 -0.49 -7.15 7.74
CA PHE A 83 -1.47 -6.90 6.68
C PHE A 83 -2.84 -6.64 7.32
N VAL A 84 -3.46 -5.52 6.94
CA VAL A 84 -4.77 -5.06 7.42
C VAL A 84 -5.82 -5.11 6.32
N TYR A 85 -5.38 -5.19 5.06
CA TYR A 85 -6.24 -5.35 3.88
C TYR A 85 -5.46 -6.06 2.78
N ALA A 86 -6.17 -6.88 2.00
CA ALA A 86 -5.65 -7.53 0.80
C ALA A 86 -6.76 -7.60 -0.26
N TYR A 87 -6.48 -7.07 -1.44
CA TYR A 87 -7.38 -7.10 -2.58
C TYR A 87 -6.67 -7.73 -3.78
N THR A 88 -7.26 -8.78 -4.34
CA THR A 88 -6.62 -9.63 -5.35
C THR A 88 -7.59 -9.87 -6.50
N GLY A 89 -7.07 -10.37 -7.63
CA GLY A 89 -7.90 -10.78 -8.76
C GLY A 89 -7.83 -9.83 -9.95
N TRP A 90 -7.13 -8.71 -9.85
CA TRP A 90 -6.89 -7.85 -10.99
C TRP A 90 -5.84 -8.42 -11.94
N GLU A 91 -6.06 -8.23 -13.21
CA GLU A 91 -5.13 -8.58 -14.28
C GLU A 91 -3.81 -7.79 -14.15
N GLY A 92 -2.69 -8.40 -14.56
CA GLY A 92 -1.35 -7.81 -14.42
C GLY A 92 -1.13 -6.52 -15.23
N SER A 93 -1.98 -6.22 -16.23
CA SER A 93 -1.94 -4.97 -16.98
C SER A 93 -2.60 -3.80 -16.27
N ALA A 94 -3.43 -4.06 -15.25
CA ALA A 94 -4.12 -3.02 -14.49
C ALA A 94 -3.10 -2.14 -13.76
N ASN A 95 -3.34 -0.82 -13.75
CA ASN A 95 -2.53 0.11 -12.97
C ASN A 95 -3.03 0.19 -11.53
N ASP A 96 -2.13 0.57 -10.61
CA ASP A 96 -2.41 0.58 -9.18
C ASP A 96 -3.52 1.56 -8.80
N ALA A 97 -3.64 2.70 -9.50
CA ALA A 97 -4.71 3.67 -9.26
C ALA A 97 -6.10 3.06 -9.50
N ARG A 98 -6.26 2.28 -10.58
CA ARG A 98 -7.52 1.61 -10.89
C ARG A 98 -7.86 0.51 -9.89
N VAL A 99 -6.84 -0.27 -9.50
CA VAL A 99 -7.03 -1.31 -8.46
C VAL A 99 -7.42 -0.68 -7.13
N TYR A 100 -6.85 0.47 -6.78
CA TYR A 100 -7.20 1.23 -5.59
C TYR A 100 -8.64 1.76 -5.63
N GLU A 101 -9.06 2.37 -6.73
CA GLU A 101 -10.42 2.88 -6.90
C GLU A 101 -11.47 1.76 -6.76
N ASP A 102 -11.18 0.60 -7.33
CA ASP A 102 -12.05 -0.57 -7.20
C ASP A 102 -12.03 -1.14 -5.77
N ALA A 103 -10.88 -1.16 -5.11
CA ALA A 103 -10.76 -1.59 -3.72
C ALA A 103 -11.58 -0.74 -2.75
N LEU A 104 -11.70 0.58 -2.97
CA LEU A 104 -12.58 1.46 -2.18
C LEU A 104 -14.04 1.02 -2.27
N SER A 105 -14.48 0.54 -3.44
CA SER A 105 -15.83 0.00 -3.64
C SER A 105 -16.00 -1.42 -3.08
N ASN A 106 -14.89 -2.10 -2.77
CA ASN A 106 -14.83 -3.50 -2.33
C ASN A 106 -14.21 -3.65 -0.92
N GLY A 107 -14.53 -2.73 -0.03
CA GLY A 107 -14.27 -2.86 1.40
C GLY A 107 -12.94 -2.30 1.90
N LEU A 108 -12.20 -1.53 1.09
CA LEU A 108 -11.13 -0.69 1.61
C LEU A 108 -11.75 0.56 2.23
N ASP A 109 -12.11 0.47 3.50
CA ASP A 109 -12.65 1.59 4.26
C ASP A 109 -11.53 2.35 4.98
N ILE A 110 -11.33 3.62 4.61
CA ILE A 110 -10.34 4.51 5.23
C ILE A 110 -11.11 5.57 6.02
N PRO A 111 -11.01 5.58 7.35
CA PRO A 111 -11.76 6.51 8.19
C PRO A 111 -11.44 7.97 7.85
N HIS A 112 -12.46 8.83 7.92
CA HIS A 112 -12.30 10.25 7.65
C HIS A 112 -11.18 10.88 8.51
N GLY A 113 -10.30 11.66 7.87
CA GLY A 113 -9.15 12.29 8.52
C GLY A 113 -7.95 11.37 8.74
N LYS A 114 -8.05 10.11 8.32
CA LYS A 114 -6.94 9.14 8.32
C LYS A 114 -6.45 8.88 6.90
N TYR A 115 -5.21 8.38 6.78
CA TYR A 115 -4.61 8.11 5.47
C TYR A 115 -3.57 6.99 5.53
N TYR A 116 -3.30 6.40 4.37
CA TYR A 116 -2.15 5.51 4.16
C TYR A 116 -1.03 6.23 3.41
N LEU A 117 0.21 5.82 3.66
CA LEU A 117 1.35 6.18 2.83
C LEU A 117 1.29 5.33 1.55
N ALA A 118 1.48 5.94 0.39
CA ALA A 118 1.52 5.23 -0.88
C ALA A 118 2.59 5.83 -1.81
N ASP A 119 2.91 5.14 -2.89
CA ASP A 119 3.88 5.63 -3.87
C ASP A 119 3.27 6.71 -4.81
N ALA A 120 4.12 7.31 -5.67
CA ALA A 120 3.71 8.36 -6.60
C ALA A 120 2.81 7.85 -7.76
N GLY A 121 2.62 6.55 -7.91
CA GLY A 121 1.72 5.92 -8.90
C GLY A 121 0.25 6.06 -8.54
N TYR A 122 -0.04 6.25 -7.25
CA TYR A 122 -1.40 6.40 -6.75
C TYR A 122 -1.97 7.81 -6.96
N PRO A 123 -3.32 7.97 -6.94
CA PRO A 123 -3.94 9.29 -7.02
C PRO A 123 -3.62 10.15 -5.79
N SER A 124 -3.56 11.48 -5.99
CA SER A 124 -3.47 12.44 -4.89
C SER A 124 -4.88 12.66 -4.33
N CYS A 125 -5.15 12.16 -3.14
CA CYS A 125 -6.44 12.28 -2.44
C CYS A 125 -6.21 12.43 -0.93
N ASN A 126 -7.26 12.66 -0.17
CA ASN A 126 -7.16 12.85 1.28
C ASN A 126 -6.79 11.57 2.03
N GLU A 127 -7.11 10.42 1.46
CA GLU A 127 -6.91 9.09 2.02
C GLU A 127 -5.51 8.52 1.75
N LEU A 128 -4.72 9.19 0.88
CA LEU A 128 -3.37 8.75 0.52
C LEU A 128 -2.36 9.90 0.62
N LEU A 129 -1.31 9.69 1.39
CA LEU A 129 -0.13 10.56 1.37
C LEU A 129 0.91 9.99 0.42
N ILE A 130 1.05 10.62 -0.74
CA ILE A 130 2.00 10.25 -1.78
C ILE A 130 3.17 11.24 -1.85
N PRO A 131 4.37 10.83 -2.33
CA PRO A 131 5.48 11.74 -2.56
C PRO A 131 5.16 12.72 -3.72
N TYR A 132 5.79 13.89 -3.72
CA TYR A 132 5.63 14.87 -4.80
C TYR A 132 6.10 14.29 -6.13
N ARG A 133 5.23 14.32 -7.13
CA ARG A 133 5.56 13.84 -8.48
C ARG A 133 6.67 14.69 -9.11
N GLY A 134 7.58 14.02 -9.81
CA GLY A 134 8.70 14.67 -10.49
C GLY A 134 9.86 15.10 -9.58
N LYS A 135 9.80 14.80 -8.27
CA LYS A 135 10.93 14.97 -7.36
C LYS A 135 11.69 13.66 -7.21
N ARG A 136 13.02 13.71 -7.33
CA ARG A 136 13.88 12.55 -7.08
C ARG A 136 14.18 12.45 -5.61
N TYR A 137 13.69 11.41 -4.96
CA TYR A 137 13.97 11.06 -3.55
C TYR A 137 15.11 10.02 -3.48
N HIS A 138 16.24 10.28 -4.16
CA HIS A 138 17.39 9.37 -4.08
C HIS A 138 18.15 9.60 -2.77
N LEU A 139 18.21 8.57 -1.91
CA LEU A 139 18.96 8.57 -0.64
C LEU A 139 20.43 9.00 -0.81
N ALA A 140 21.07 8.67 -1.93
CA ALA A 140 22.45 9.07 -2.25
C ALA A 140 22.60 10.58 -2.49
N GLU A 141 21.59 11.26 -3.05
CA GLU A 141 21.59 12.70 -3.25
C GLU A 141 21.28 13.45 -1.95
N TRP A 142 20.42 12.87 -1.10
CA TRP A 142 20.10 13.41 0.23
C TRP A 142 21.31 13.39 1.17
N GLY A 143 22.09 12.34 1.15
CA GLY A 143 23.33 12.22 1.89
C GLY A 143 24.38 13.28 1.49
N ARG A 144 24.53 13.55 0.18
CA ARG A 144 25.45 14.57 -0.34
C ARG A 144 25.00 16.00 -0.08
N ALA A 145 23.70 16.27 -0.11
CA ALA A 145 23.16 17.60 0.19
C ALA A 145 23.31 17.95 1.67
N ASN A 146 23.09 17.00 2.59
CA ASN A 146 23.23 17.24 4.03
C ASN A 146 24.68 17.40 4.50
N ILE A 147 25.65 16.80 3.81
CA ILE A 147 27.08 17.01 4.13
C ILE A 147 27.53 18.45 3.84
N ARG A 148 26.88 19.15 2.91
CA ARG A 148 27.17 20.57 2.56
C ARG A 148 26.63 21.57 3.58
N TYR A 149 25.72 21.19 4.46
CA TYR A 149 25.15 22.08 5.50
C TYR A 149 25.72 21.84 6.89
N LEU A 150 26.66 20.91 7.04
CA LEU A 150 27.34 20.59 8.31
C LEU A 150 28.83 20.99 8.30
N GLY A 151 29.28 21.78 7.33
CA GLY A 151 30.62 22.34 7.24
C GLY A 151 30.62 23.85 7.39
#